data_4a84fc0db54c44e7bd4e341db0ed515d
#
_entry.id   4a84fc0db54c44e7bd4e341db0ed515d
#
_cell.length_a   1.000
_cell.length_b   1.000
_cell.length_c   1.000
_cell.angle_alpha   90.00
_cell.angle_beta   90.00
_cell.angle_gamma   90.00
#
_symmetry.space_group_name_H-M   'P 1'
#
loop_
_entity.id
_entity.type
_entity.pdbx_description
1 polymer ?
#
loop_
_entity_poly.entity_id
_entity_poly.type
_entity_poly.pdbx_seq_one_letter_code
_entity_poly.pdbx_strand_id
1 'polypeptide(L)'
;MKLEHGVTLSSDSFKDKPWNVVGHTYTPKLLSDNAFVWHAVLPADTFVPPHIHTTQDEWISVLSGQLEVEFGSEKLVANAGDLVRMPMNEPHGIFNRSGAEATAMFGVAPCGKLFELFQNLNNVTDPAELVRISAEHDVDFLPPPE
;
A
#
# COMPACT_ATOMS: atom_id res chain seq x y z
N MET A 1 10.80 -16.47 -6.71
CA MET A 1 11.98 -15.82 -6.12
C MET A 1 12.07 -16.18 -4.64
N LYS A 2 13.20 -16.74 -4.24
CA LYS A 2 13.42 -17.17 -2.86
C LYS A 2 13.84 -15.98 -2.00
N LEU A 3 13.38 -15.93 -0.75
CA LEU A 3 13.83 -14.93 0.22
C LEU A 3 15.30 -15.19 0.59
N GLU A 4 16.11 -14.14 0.54
CA GLU A 4 17.49 -14.17 1.00
C GLU A 4 17.59 -13.48 2.36
N HIS A 5 18.44 -14.02 3.24
CA HIS A 5 18.64 -13.39 4.55
C HIS A 5 19.44 -12.08 4.39
N GLY A 6 19.19 -11.14 5.24
CA GLY A 6 19.88 -9.85 5.23
C GLY A 6 19.13 -8.78 5.95
N VAL A 7 19.65 -7.57 5.89
CA VAL A 7 19.03 -6.38 6.46
C VAL A 7 18.90 -5.34 5.34
N THR A 8 17.67 -4.86 5.14
CA THR A 8 17.46 -3.66 4.34
C THR A 8 17.47 -2.47 5.28
N LEU A 9 18.52 -1.65 5.22
CA LEU A 9 18.68 -0.52 6.12
C LEU A 9 17.57 0.51 5.93
N SER A 10 17.33 1.34 6.95
CA SER A 10 16.28 2.37 6.88
C SER A 10 16.47 3.34 5.71
N SER A 11 17.73 3.59 5.33
CA SER A 11 18.09 4.47 4.21
C SER A 11 18.08 3.78 2.84
N ASP A 12 17.90 2.45 2.80
CA ASP A 12 18.05 1.67 1.58
C ASP A 12 16.73 1.22 1.00
N SER A 13 16.76 0.96 -0.30
CA SER A 13 15.67 0.37 -1.06
C SER A 13 16.11 -1.01 -1.57
N PHE A 14 15.19 -1.98 -1.60
CA PHE A 14 15.47 -3.36 -2.00
C PHE A 14 14.90 -3.62 -3.41
N LYS A 15 15.75 -4.03 -4.34
CA LYS A 15 15.43 -4.45 -5.72
C LYS A 15 15.03 -3.34 -6.68
N ASP A 16 14.58 -2.19 -6.22
CA ASP A 16 14.24 -1.04 -7.05
C ASP A 16 14.36 0.25 -6.24
N LYS A 17 14.28 1.38 -6.91
CA LYS A 17 14.25 2.71 -6.28
C LYS A 17 12.87 2.97 -5.67
N PRO A 18 12.74 3.93 -4.74
CA PRO A 18 11.44 4.34 -4.25
C PRO A 18 10.51 4.81 -5.38
N TRP A 19 9.21 4.59 -5.19
CA TRP A 19 8.18 4.98 -6.15
C TRP A 19 7.27 6.06 -5.57
N ASN A 20 6.78 6.93 -6.44
CA ASN A 20 5.72 7.88 -6.10
C ASN A 20 4.39 7.28 -6.60
N VAL A 21 3.56 6.85 -5.67
CA VAL A 21 2.27 6.21 -5.96
C VAL A 21 1.17 6.98 -5.25
N VAL A 22 0.26 7.57 -6.00
CA VAL A 22 -0.88 8.37 -5.51
C VAL A 22 -0.50 9.45 -4.48
N GLY A 23 0.67 10.04 -4.62
CA GLY A 23 1.17 11.05 -3.69
C GLY A 23 1.93 10.47 -2.49
N HIS A 24 1.98 9.15 -2.35
CA HIS A 24 2.78 8.46 -1.33
C HIS A 24 4.16 8.13 -1.88
N THR A 25 5.15 8.03 -0.99
CA THR A 25 6.47 7.49 -1.34
C THR A 25 6.55 6.07 -0.80
N TYR A 26 6.70 5.10 -1.69
CA TYR A 26 6.83 3.68 -1.34
C TYR A 26 8.26 3.22 -1.61
N THR A 27 8.89 2.66 -0.59
CA THR A 27 10.27 2.15 -0.67
C THR A 27 10.24 0.64 -0.41
N PRO A 28 10.52 -0.20 -1.43
CA PRO A 28 10.51 -1.66 -1.22
C PRO A 28 11.58 -2.08 -0.23
N LYS A 29 11.25 -3.01 0.65
CA LYS A 29 12.12 -3.49 1.74
C LYS A 29 12.34 -4.99 1.72
N LEU A 30 11.40 -5.76 1.19
CA LEU A 30 11.47 -7.20 1.12
C LEU A 30 10.65 -7.68 -0.09
N LEU A 31 11.21 -8.63 -0.84
CA LEU A 31 10.49 -9.25 -1.96
C LEU A 31 10.88 -10.72 -2.06
N SER A 32 9.86 -11.58 -2.09
CA SER A 32 9.97 -12.99 -2.44
C SER A 32 8.64 -13.44 -3.02
N ASP A 33 8.53 -14.68 -3.49
CA ASP A 33 7.24 -15.20 -3.99
C ASP A 33 6.16 -15.18 -2.89
N ASN A 34 6.57 -15.32 -1.63
CA ASN A 34 5.64 -15.42 -0.50
C ASN A 34 5.20 -14.08 0.09
N ALA A 35 5.96 -13.01 -0.13
CA ALA A 35 5.65 -11.72 0.49
C ALA A 35 6.34 -10.57 -0.24
N PHE A 36 5.71 -9.41 -0.12
CA PHE A 36 6.30 -8.14 -0.52
C PHE A 36 6.01 -7.12 0.59
N VAL A 37 7.06 -6.42 1.04
CA VAL A 37 6.97 -5.42 2.12
C VAL A 37 7.59 -4.12 1.63
N TRP A 38 6.91 -3.00 1.90
CA TRP A 38 7.42 -1.68 1.57
C TRP A 38 7.17 -0.70 2.71
N HIS A 39 8.07 0.27 2.82
CA HIS A 39 7.91 1.42 3.70
C HIS A 39 7.13 2.49 2.94
N ALA A 40 6.17 3.12 3.61
CA ALA A 40 5.36 4.18 3.01
C ALA A 40 5.48 5.47 3.82
N VAL A 41 5.65 6.58 3.09
CA VAL A 41 5.43 7.92 3.61
C VAL A 41 4.11 8.41 3.04
N LEU A 42 3.17 8.73 3.92
CA LEU A 42 1.83 9.18 3.56
C LEU A 42 1.67 10.63 4.03
N PRO A 43 1.87 11.61 3.13
CA PRO A 43 1.66 13.01 3.49
C PRO A 43 0.21 13.28 3.95
N ALA A 44 0.03 14.39 4.68
CA ALA A 44 -1.31 14.81 5.10
C ALA A 44 -2.24 14.93 3.90
N ASP A 45 -3.50 14.56 4.08
CA ASP A 45 -4.58 14.67 3.09
C ASP A 45 -4.42 13.78 1.85
N THR A 46 -3.50 12.83 1.88
CA THR A 46 -3.37 11.81 0.84
C THR A 46 -4.20 10.57 1.18
N PHE A 47 -4.55 9.81 0.15
CA PHE A 47 -5.39 8.62 0.33
C PHE A 47 -5.25 7.66 -0.84
N VAL A 48 -5.59 6.41 -0.56
CA VAL A 48 -5.85 5.39 -1.59
C VAL A 48 -7.34 5.09 -1.51
N PRO A 49 -8.11 5.36 -2.58
CA PRO A 49 -9.55 5.09 -2.58
C PRO A 49 -9.86 3.62 -2.33
N PRO A 50 -11.10 3.27 -1.95
CA PRO A 50 -11.47 1.88 -1.74
C PRO A 50 -11.17 1.00 -2.94
N HIS A 51 -10.51 -0.14 -2.67
CA HIS A 51 -10.08 -1.10 -3.67
C HIS A 51 -10.05 -2.50 -3.06
N ILE A 52 -9.91 -3.50 -3.92
CA ILE A 52 -9.87 -4.91 -3.53
C ILE A 52 -8.58 -5.53 -4.06
N HIS A 53 -7.85 -6.22 -3.19
CA HIS A 53 -6.79 -7.13 -3.59
C HIS A 53 -7.41 -8.51 -3.78
N THR A 54 -7.43 -9.02 -5.01
CA THR A 54 -8.13 -10.27 -5.33
C THR A 54 -7.29 -11.52 -5.06
N THR A 55 -5.98 -11.37 -4.86
CA THR A 55 -5.05 -12.50 -4.72
C THR A 55 -4.15 -12.44 -3.48
N GLN A 56 -4.34 -11.45 -2.60
CA GLN A 56 -3.40 -11.19 -1.50
C GLN A 56 -4.13 -10.80 -0.23
N ASP A 57 -3.60 -11.25 0.91
CA ASP A 57 -3.84 -10.58 2.19
C ASP A 57 -2.88 -9.39 2.31
N GLU A 58 -3.33 -8.33 2.98
CA GLU A 58 -2.51 -7.13 3.20
C GLU A 58 -2.54 -6.72 4.67
N TRP A 59 -1.48 -6.07 5.13
CA TRP A 59 -1.42 -5.50 6.48
C TRP A 59 -0.65 -4.19 6.49
N ILE A 60 -0.94 -3.35 7.49
CA ILE A 60 -0.22 -2.10 7.73
C ILE A 60 0.24 -2.07 9.17
N SER A 61 1.55 -1.89 9.39
CA SER A 61 2.11 -1.57 10.70
C SER A 61 2.40 -0.08 10.73
N VAL A 62 1.64 0.69 11.50
CA VAL A 62 1.82 2.14 11.59
C VAL A 62 3.06 2.43 12.43
N LEU A 63 3.99 3.21 11.88
CA LEU A 63 5.25 3.57 12.55
C LEU A 63 5.18 4.94 13.22
N SER A 64 4.56 5.91 12.55
CA SER A 64 4.38 7.26 13.08
C SER A 64 3.11 7.89 12.51
N GLY A 65 2.52 8.81 13.25
CA GLY A 65 1.30 9.47 12.82
C GLY A 65 0.07 8.60 12.99
N GLN A 66 -0.96 8.87 12.17
CA GLN A 66 -2.25 8.21 12.29
C GLN A 66 -2.84 8.00 10.89
N LEU A 67 -3.45 6.83 10.69
CA LEU A 67 -4.19 6.49 9.48
C LEU A 67 -5.63 6.15 9.84
N GLU A 68 -6.54 6.42 8.92
CA GLU A 68 -7.92 5.95 8.97
C GLU A 68 -8.13 4.95 7.84
N VAL A 69 -8.63 3.77 8.17
CA VAL A 69 -8.89 2.71 7.20
C VAL A 69 -10.38 2.47 7.14
N GLU A 70 -10.93 2.48 5.93
CA GLU A 70 -12.34 2.25 5.70
C GLU A 70 -12.58 0.84 5.16
N PHE A 71 -13.50 0.12 5.81
CA PHE A 71 -14.00 -1.19 5.38
C PHE A 71 -15.50 -1.04 5.16
N GLY A 72 -15.90 -0.75 3.92
CA GLY A 72 -17.28 -0.38 3.63
C GLY A 72 -17.67 0.88 4.38
N SER A 73 -18.71 0.82 5.24
CA SER A 73 -19.13 1.93 6.06
C SER A 73 -18.38 2.05 7.39
N GLU A 74 -17.58 1.05 7.76
CA GLU A 74 -16.80 1.04 9.00
C GLU A 74 -15.51 1.83 8.79
N LYS A 75 -15.22 2.73 9.74
CA LYS A 75 -13.98 3.52 9.74
C LYS A 75 -13.20 3.20 11.01
N LEU A 76 -11.98 2.75 10.84
CA LEU A 76 -11.08 2.39 11.93
C LEU A 76 -9.86 3.30 11.92
N VAL A 77 -9.46 3.76 13.09
CA VAL A 77 -8.27 4.60 13.27
C VAL A 77 -7.13 3.74 13.78
N ALA A 78 -5.95 3.86 13.14
CA ALA A 78 -4.74 3.19 13.54
C ALA A 78 -3.66 4.22 13.88
N ASN A 79 -3.07 4.08 15.05
CA ASN A 79 -2.00 4.94 15.55
C ASN A 79 -0.66 4.20 15.53
N ALA A 80 0.43 4.92 15.79
CA ALA A 80 1.76 4.31 15.85
C ALA A 80 1.77 3.10 16.78
N GLY A 81 2.29 1.98 16.28
CA GLY A 81 2.30 0.69 16.97
C GLY A 81 1.12 -0.22 16.67
N ASP A 82 0.07 0.27 16.04
CA ASP A 82 -1.09 -0.53 15.66
C ASP A 82 -0.85 -1.30 14.36
N LEU A 83 -1.55 -2.42 14.22
CA LEU A 83 -1.52 -3.27 13.03
C LEU A 83 -2.92 -3.34 12.41
N VAL A 84 -3.03 -2.96 11.15
CA VAL A 84 -4.25 -3.07 10.36
C VAL A 84 -4.21 -4.37 9.56
N ARG A 85 -5.29 -5.14 9.61
CA ARG A 85 -5.44 -6.39 8.84
C ARG A 85 -6.47 -6.16 7.73
N MET A 86 -6.07 -6.42 6.49
CA MET A 86 -6.92 -6.24 5.30
C MET A 86 -6.98 -7.55 4.53
N PRO A 87 -7.99 -8.39 4.80
CA PRO A 87 -8.10 -9.69 4.13
C PRO A 87 -8.29 -9.58 2.63
N MET A 88 -7.84 -10.63 1.93
CA MET A 88 -8.09 -10.82 0.49
C MET A 88 -9.59 -10.66 0.18
N ASN A 89 -9.90 -10.03 -0.93
CA ASN A 89 -11.26 -9.81 -1.44
C ASN A 89 -12.15 -8.90 -0.59
N GLU A 90 -11.64 -8.31 0.49
CA GLU A 90 -12.40 -7.34 1.28
C GLU A 90 -12.05 -5.91 0.84
N PRO A 91 -13.03 -5.11 0.41
CA PRO A 91 -12.77 -3.73 0.02
C PRO A 91 -12.22 -2.90 1.17
N HIS A 92 -11.19 -2.11 0.91
CA HIS A 92 -10.64 -1.17 1.89
C HIS A 92 -10.10 0.09 1.23
N GLY A 93 -10.16 1.20 1.94
CA GLY A 93 -9.55 2.47 1.58
C GLY A 93 -8.64 2.95 2.71
N ILE A 94 -7.59 3.68 2.36
CA ILE A 94 -6.58 4.14 3.30
C ILE A 94 -6.49 5.65 3.19
N PHE A 95 -6.63 6.35 4.33
CA PHE A 95 -6.71 7.80 4.35
C PHE A 95 -5.80 8.37 5.43
N ASN A 96 -5.05 9.41 5.10
CA ASN A 96 -4.39 10.22 6.11
C ASN A 96 -5.15 11.53 6.29
N ARG A 97 -6.06 11.54 7.25
CA ARG A 97 -6.90 12.71 7.60
C ARG A 97 -6.41 13.40 8.88
N SER A 98 -5.20 13.06 9.34
CA SER A 98 -4.69 13.55 10.62
C SER A 98 -4.15 14.99 10.57
N GLY A 99 -3.91 15.52 9.38
CA GLY A 99 -3.30 16.84 9.21
C GLY A 99 -1.78 16.83 9.30
N ALA A 100 -1.15 15.66 9.50
CA ALA A 100 0.30 15.52 9.58
C ALA A 100 0.76 14.28 8.81
N GLU A 101 2.04 14.23 8.45
CA GLU A 101 2.61 13.07 7.78
C GLU A 101 2.52 11.81 8.66
N ALA A 102 2.26 10.68 8.02
CA ALA A 102 2.32 9.37 8.66
C ALA A 102 3.33 8.48 7.95
N THR A 103 3.94 7.55 8.67
CA THR A 103 4.80 6.52 8.09
C THR A 103 4.34 5.15 8.55
N ALA A 104 4.50 4.16 7.68
CA ALA A 104 4.02 2.82 7.95
C ALA A 104 4.82 1.79 7.15
N MET A 105 4.80 0.55 7.63
CA MET A 105 5.27 -0.59 6.88
C MET A 105 4.06 -1.36 6.39
N PHE A 106 3.97 -1.54 5.08
CA PHE A 106 2.93 -2.31 4.42
C PHE A 106 3.48 -3.66 4.01
N GLY A 107 2.64 -4.67 4.00
CA GLY A 107 3.01 -5.97 3.47
C GLY A 107 1.84 -6.68 2.84
N VAL A 108 2.14 -7.54 1.87
CA VAL A 108 1.17 -8.45 1.23
C VAL A 108 1.74 -9.86 1.16
N ALA A 109 0.86 -10.85 1.18
CA ALA A 109 1.19 -12.27 1.01
C ALA A 109 0.09 -12.97 0.22
N PRO A 110 0.45 -13.70 -0.83
CA PRO A 110 1.76 -13.78 -1.51
C PRO A 110 2.13 -12.44 -2.16
N CYS A 111 3.33 -12.36 -2.76
CA CYS A 111 3.75 -11.11 -3.39
C CYS A 111 2.87 -10.74 -4.60
N GLY A 112 2.36 -11.73 -5.32
CA GLY A 112 1.54 -11.52 -6.50
C GLY A 112 2.22 -10.58 -7.49
N LYS A 113 1.45 -9.65 -8.05
CA LYS A 113 1.91 -8.67 -9.04
C LYS A 113 2.07 -7.26 -8.47
N LEU A 114 2.04 -7.10 -7.15
CA LEU A 114 1.99 -5.77 -6.54
C LEU A 114 3.30 -4.99 -6.70
N PHE A 115 4.45 -5.67 -6.60
CA PHE A 115 5.74 -5.03 -6.85
C PHE A 115 5.79 -4.43 -8.27
N GLU A 116 5.41 -5.23 -9.25
CA GLU A 116 5.33 -4.82 -10.65
C GLU A 116 4.30 -3.70 -10.86
N LEU A 117 3.18 -3.78 -10.17
CA LEU A 117 2.17 -2.73 -10.20
C LEU A 117 2.76 -1.39 -9.77
N PHE A 118 3.47 -1.34 -8.65
CA PHE A 118 4.04 -0.09 -8.16
C PHE A 118 5.12 0.46 -9.09
N GLN A 119 5.91 -0.40 -9.72
CA GLN A 119 6.84 0.04 -10.78
C GLN A 119 6.09 0.74 -11.91
N ASN A 120 4.95 0.19 -12.31
CA ASN A 120 4.13 0.73 -13.40
C ASN A 120 3.30 1.95 -12.99
N LEU A 121 2.99 2.10 -11.71
CA LEU A 121 2.27 3.26 -11.17
C LEU A 121 3.17 4.44 -10.82
N ASN A 122 4.48 4.24 -10.82
CA ASN A 122 5.41 5.30 -10.43
C ASN A 122 5.21 6.55 -11.28
N ASN A 123 4.88 7.66 -10.63
CA ASN A 123 4.61 8.97 -11.26
C ASN A 123 3.36 9.01 -12.17
N VAL A 124 2.49 8.02 -12.10
CA VAL A 124 1.21 8.06 -12.82
C VAL A 124 0.25 8.97 -12.07
N THR A 125 -0.31 9.96 -12.77
CA THR A 125 -1.21 10.98 -12.18
C THR A 125 -2.62 10.92 -12.72
N ASP A 126 -2.83 10.30 -13.89
CA ASP A 126 -4.16 10.15 -14.48
C ASP A 126 -4.97 9.07 -13.74
N PRO A 127 -6.11 9.41 -13.12
CA PRO A 127 -6.92 8.43 -12.38
C PRO A 127 -7.39 7.24 -13.22
N ALA A 128 -7.75 7.47 -14.49
CA ALA A 128 -8.19 6.41 -15.38
C ALA A 128 -7.06 5.41 -15.69
N GLU A 129 -5.85 5.91 -15.91
CA GLU A 129 -4.67 5.07 -16.13
C GLU A 129 -4.33 4.27 -14.84
N LEU A 130 -4.41 4.90 -13.68
CA LEU A 130 -4.17 4.24 -12.41
C LEU A 130 -5.11 3.06 -12.22
N VAL A 131 -6.40 3.25 -12.47
CA VAL A 131 -7.42 2.20 -12.34
C VAL A 131 -7.17 1.06 -13.32
N ARG A 132 -6.86 1.40 -14.59
CA ARG A 132 -6.61 0.42 -15.64
C ARG A 132 -5.38 -0.45 -15.33
N ILE A 133 -4.27 0.18 -14.99
CA ILE A 133 -3.02 -0.53 -14.68
C ILE A 133 -3.21 -1.41 -13.45
N SER A 134 -3.89 -0.90 -12.43
CA SER A 134 -4.15 -1.65 -11.20
C SER A 134 -4.97 -2.92 -11.47
N ALA A 135 -6.02 -2.81 -12.30
CA ALA A 135 -6.86 -3.96 -12.66
C ALA A 135 -6.06 -5.07 -13.38
N GLU A 136 -5.07 -4.70 -14.18
CA GLU A 136 -4.18 -5.66 -14.84
C GLU A 136 -3.25 -6.38 -13.86
N HIS A 137 -3.16 -5.90 -12.62
CA HIS A 137 -2.29 -6.44 -11.56
C HIS A 137 -3.08 -6.92 -10.35
N ASP A 138 -4.33 -7.32 -10.55
CA ASP A 138 -5.19 -7.93 -9.52
C ASP A 138 -5.56 -6.98 -8.36
N VAL A 139 -5.59 -5.68 -8.64
CA VAL A 139 -6.09 -4.66 -7.72
C VAL A 139 -7.23 -3.90 -8.40
N ASP A 140 -8.45 -4.06 -7.87
CA ASP A 140 -9.64 -3.47 -8.45
C ASP A 140 -10.14 -2.30 -7.60
N PHE A 141 -10.12 -1.09 -8.16
CA PHE A 141 -10.72 0.06 -7.51
C PHE A 141 -12.23 0.01 -7.64
N LEU A 142 -12.93 0.34 -6.55
CA LEU A 142 -14.39 0.41 -6.57
C LEU A 142 -14.85 1.67 -7.28
N PRO A 143 -16.04 1.64 -7.93
CA PRO A 143 -16.61 2.85 -8.50
C PRO A 143 -16.87 3.87 -7.38
N PRO A 144 -16.75 5.18 -7.67
CA PRO A 144 -17.08 6.21 -6.69
C PRO A 144 -18.53 6.05 -6.24
N PRO A 145 -18.86 6.43 -4.99
CA PRO A 145 -20.24 6.42 -4.51
C PRO A 145 -21.09 7.38 -5.34
N GLU A 146 -22.33 6.98 -5.59
CA GLU A 146 -23.30 7.81 -6.31
C GLU A 146 -23.82 8.96 -5.43
#